data_88f4ca206864afa4e64be9a52710db4a
#
_entry.id   88f4ca206864afa4e64be9a52710db4a
#
_cell.length_a   1.000
_cell.length_b   1.000
_cell.length_c   1.000
_cell.angle_alpha   90.00
_cell.angle_beta   90.00
_cell.angle_gamma   90.00
#
_symmetry.space_group_name_H-M   'P 1'
#
loop_
_entity.id
_entity.type
_entity.pdbx_description
1 polymer ?
#
loop_
_entity_poly.entity_id
_entity_poly.type
_entity_poly.pdbx_seq_one_letter_code
_entity_poly.pdbx_strand_id
1 'polypeptide(L)'
;MAGGLSDRAGKTYKGKPPLLIQGAMKVETRHIVEQLDALEEYRLGEWYFASGNYHGVPLAVSRTQWGLANAAATTALAMEFFHPCAVINQGTAGAHDPSLKNFDIVIGRETVNISAWKSHFRARGEGVDEEALDKLGVFAYDKKARRFTQEVCHKADEELFRTALALRNSYKKGSVTEGVIGTADSWNCQVDRVLFLHDFYGTAVEEMEGDAVAQICQTYDVPFLTIRVVSNTVFAGDVDWDLAVGAALQEYVLSVAEAYMKKR
;
A
#
# COMPACT_ATOMS: atom_id res chain seq x y z
N MET A 1 -19.11 -26.27 -10.87
CA MET A 1 -19.28 -25.71 -12.22
C MET A 1 -18.62 -24.33 -12.20
N ALA A 2 -17.49 -24.18 -12.86
CA ALA A 2 -16.78 -22.91 -12.95
C ALA A 2 -17.54 -22.04 -13.94
N GLY A 3 -18.24 -21.03 -13.47
CA GLY A 3 -18.78 -19.97 -14.30
C GLY A 3 -17.62 -19.25 -14.97
N GLY A 4 -17.53 -19.35 -16.30
CA GLY A 4 -16.50 -18.72 -17.10
C GLY A 4 -16.52 -17.19 -16.88
N LEU A 5 -15.46 -16.67 -16.32
CA LEU A 5 -15.16 -15.24 -16.27
C LEU A 5 -14.99 -14.80 -17.73
N SER A 6 -15.96 -14.08 -18.25
CA SER A 6 -15.95 -13.62 -19.63
C SER A 6 -14.79 -12.64 -19.83
N ASP A 7 -13.95 -12.97 -20.81
CA ASP A 7 -13.01 -12.04 -21.44
C ASP A 7 -13.76 -10.73 -21.79
N ARG A 8 -13.43 -9.63 -21.09
CA ARG A 8 -14.12 -8.35 -21.23
C ARG A 8 -13.22 -7.28 -21.83
N ALA A 9 -12.58 -7.60 -22.95
CA ALA A 9 -12.06 -6.55 -23.81
C ALA A 9 -13.25 -5.65 -24.25
N GLY A 10 -13.31 -4.41 -23.70
CA GLY A 10 -14.28 -3.40 -24.10
C GLY A 10 -15.37 -3.01 -23.08
N LYS A 11 -15.34 -3.48 -21.82
CA LYS A 11 -16.23 -2.95 -20.77
C LYS A 11 -15.50 -1.93 -19.91
N THR A 12 -15.94 -0.69 -19.95
CA THR A 12 -15.59 0.34 -18.96
C THR A 12 -16.56 0.27 -17.79
N TYR A 13 -16.05 0.54 -16.58
CA TYR A 13 -16.89 0.75 -15.41
C TYR A 13 -17.84 1.93 -15.64
N LYS A 14 -19.14 1.76 -15.33
CA LYS A 14 -20.17 2.76 -15.57
C LYS A 14 -20.70 3.41 -14.28
N GLY A 15 -20.15 3.03 -13.13
CA GLY A 15 -20.54 3.59 -11.84
C GLY A 15 -19.97 4.99 -11.60
N LYS A 16 -20.32 5.57 -10.46
CA LYS A 16 -19.64 6.78 -9.97
C LYS A 16 -18.18 6.44 -9.66
N PRO A 17 -17.23 7.40 -9.83
CA PRO A 17 -15.83 7.18 -9.46
C PRO A 17 -15.72 6.62 -8.04
N PRO A 18 -15.26 5.37 -7.85
CA PRO A 18 -15.16 4.76 -6.53
C PRO A 18 -13.90 5.21 -5.81
N LEU A 19 -13.85 5.03 -4.49
CA LEU A 19 -12.56 4.92 -3.80
C LEU A 19 -12.04 3.50 -3.99
N LEU A 20 -10.80 3.37 -4.46
CA LEU A 20 -10.14 2.08 -4.65
C LEU A 20 -9.42 1.66 -3.37
N ILE A 21 -9.72 0.47 -2.85
CA ILE A 21 -8.98 -0.17 -1.77
C ILE A 21 -8.17 -1.32 -2.35
N GLN A 22 -6.86 -1.32 -2.12
CA GLN A 22 -5.96 -2.35 -2.60
C GLN A 22 -5.34 -3.13 -1.44
N GLY A 23 -5.25 -4.43 -1.60
CA GLY A 23 -4.43 -5.32 -0.75
C GLY A 23 -3.74 -6.35 -1.64
N ALA A 24 -2.61 -6.87 -1.21
CA ALA A 24 -1.86 -7.85 -2.01
C ALA A 24 -2.62 -9.18 -2.10
N MET A 25 -3.27 -9.59 -1.02
CA MET A 25 -3.81 -10.93 -0.88
C MET A 25 -5.29 -10.97 -0.55
N LYS A 26 -5.85 -12.19 -0.72
CA LYS A 26 -7.25 -12.45 -0.35
C LYS A 26 -7.53 -12.20 1.13
N VAL A 27 -6.61 -12.56 2.02
CA VAL A 27 -6.76 -12.36 3.47
C VAL A 27 -6.87 -10.88 3.83
N GLU A 28 -6.24 -10.00 3.07
CA GLU A 28 -6.24 -8.55 3.29
C GLU A 28 -7.46 -7.84 2.69
N THR A 29 -8.20 -8.49 1.79
CA THR A 29 -9.32 -7.84 1.07
C THR A 29 -10.65 -8.56 1.24
N ARG A 30 -10.65 -9.78 1.78
CA ARG A 30 -11.83 -10.64 1.83
C ARG A 30 -12.98 -9.99 2.59
N HIS A 31 -12.71 -9.47 3.77
CA HIS A 31 -13.74 -8.85 4.60
C HIS A 31 -14.32 -7.61 3.92
N ILE A 32 -13.49 -6.77 3.30
CA ILE A 32 -13.95 -5.59 2.55
C ILE A 32 -14.93 -6.01 1.44
N VAL A 33 -14.57 -7.02 0.65
CA VAL A 33 -15.42 -7.53 -0.45
C VAL A 33 -16.74 -8.09 0.08
N GLU A 34 -16.72 -8.81 1.21
CA GLU A 34 -17.91 -9.39 1.85
C GLU A 34 -18.87 -8.31 2.41
N GLN A 35 -18.41 -7.08 2.63
CA GLN A 35 -19.23 -5.95 3.08
C GLN A 35 -19.86 -5.14 1.95
N LEU A 36 -19.53 -5.44 0.69
CA LEU A 36 -20.05 -4.66 -0.45
C LEU A 36 -21.45 -5.12 -0.85
N ASP A 37 -22.37 -4.20 -0.91
CA ASP A 37 -23.66 -4.35 -1.56
C ASP A 37 -23.51 -4.20 -3.07
N ALA A 38 -24.38 -4.86 -3.86
CA ALA A 38 -24.37 -4.85 -5.33
C ALA A 38 -22.99 -5.24 -5.89
N LEU A 39 -22.37 -6.26 -5.32
CA LEU A 39 -21.05 -6.74 -5.68
C LEU A 39 -20.97 -7.18 -7.14
N GLU A 40 -20.01 -6.62 -7.87
CA GLU A 40 -19.59 -7.07 -9.18
C GLU A 40 -18.11 -7.45 -9.15
N GLU A 41 -17.76 -8.62 -9.71
CA GLU A 41 -16.38 -9.10 -9.76
C GLU A 41 -15.85 -9.07 -11.19
N TYR A 42 -14.55 -8.72 -11.32
CA TYR A 42 -13.87 -8.58 -12.62
C TYR A 42 -12.52 -9.30 -12.60
N ARG A 43 -12.09 -9.67 -13.81
CA ARG A 43 -10.71 -10.07 -14.09
C ARG A 43 -10.15 -9.18 -15.17
N LEU A 44 -9.02 -8.52 -14.88
CA LEU A 44 -8.25 -7.77 -15.87
C LEU A 44 -6.87 -8.43 -15.94
N GLY A 45 -6.61 -9.16 -17.03
CA GLY A 45 -5.61 -10.22 -16.99
C GLY A 45 -5.99 -11.27 -15.94
N GLU A 46 -5.04 -11.71 -15.15
CA GLU A 46 -5.28 -12.65 -14.04
C GLU A 46 -5.51 -11.95 -12.68
N TRP A 47 -5.46 -10.62 -12.63
CA TRP A 47 -5.72 -9.90 -11.38
C TRP A 47 -7.21 -9.78 -11.07
N TYR A 48 -7.51 -9.92 -9.79
CA TYR A 48 -8.87 -9.82 -9.26
C TYR A 48 -9.23 -8.38 -8.92
N PHE A 49 -10.42 -7.99 -9.36
CA PHE A 49 -11.06 -6.73 -8.99
C PHE A 49 -12.52 -6.97 -8.59
N ALA A 50 -13.02 -6.09 -7.74
CA ALA A 50 -14.43 -6.03 -7.38
C ALA A 50 -14.90 -4.59 -7.29
N SER A 51 -16.18 -4.35 -7.44
CA SER A 51 -16.83 -3.07 -7.12
C SER A 51 -18.18 -3.30 -6.47
N GLY A 52 -18.64 -2.32 -5.71
CA GLY A 52 -19.91 -2.33 -5.02
C GLY A 52 -20.11 -1.07 -4.20
N ASN A 53 -21.06 -1.11 -3.28
CA ASN A 53 -21.32 -0.01 -2.36
C ASN A 53 -21.12 -0.46 -0.92
N TYR A 54 -20.53 0.39 -0.11
CA TYR A 54 -20.44 0.23 1.34
C TYR A 54 -21.15 1.40 2.00
N HIS A 55 -22.27 1.15 2.69
CA HIS A 55 -23.13 2.19 3.28
C HIS A 55 -23.48 3.34 2.30
N GLY A 56 -23.73 3.00 1.04
CA GLY A 56 -24.04 3.95 -0.02
C GLY A 56 -22.81 4.64 -0.67
N VAL A 57 -21.60 4.31 -0.24
CA VAL A 57 -20.34 4.82 -0.78
C VAL A 57 -19.83 3.86 -1.87
N PRO A 58 -19.56 4.33 -3.10
CA PRO A 58 -19.00 3.48 -4.15
C PRO A 58 -17.54 3.13 -3.84
N LEU A 59 -17.26 1.84 -3.76
CA LEU A 59 -15.92 1.29 -3.55
C LEU A 59 -15.52 0.36 -4.70
N ALA A 60 -14.24 0.32 -5.00
CA ALA A 60 -13.61 -0.73 -5.77
C ALA A 60 -12.52 -1.38 -4.92
N VAL A 61 -12.27 -2.66 -5.17
CA VAL A 61 -11.25 -3.45 -4.46
C VAL A 61 -10.38 -4.13 -5.50
N SER A 62 -9.06 -4.16 -5.29
CA SER A 62 -8.14 -4.97 -6.09
C SER A 62 -7.23 -5.83 -5.22
N ARG A 63 -6.88 -7.01 -5.74
CA ARG A 63 -5.82 -7.87 -5.22
C ARG A 63 -4.61 -7.75 -6.13
N THR A 64 -3.61 -7.03 -5.64
CA THR A 64 -2.43 -6.72 -6.44
C THR A 64 -1.52 -7.93 -6.66
N GLN A 65 -1.52 -8.90 -5.76
CA GLN A 65 -0.44 -9.85 -5.52
C GLN A 65 0.79 -9.13 -4.96
N TRP A 66 1.82 -9.88 -4.56
CA TRP A 66 3.03 -9.31 -3.97
C TRP A 66 3.91 -8.60 -4.99
N GLY A 67 4.54 -7.53 -4.53
CA GLY A 67 5.67 -6.91 -5.19
C GLY A 67 5.33 -5.69 -6.06
N LEU A 68 6.35 -4.87 -6.25
CA LEU A 68 6.29 -3.57 -6.93
C LEU A 68 5.66 -3.65 -8.33
N ALA A 69 6.06 -4.64 -9.14
CA ALA A 69 5.58 -4.78 -10.51
C ALA A 69 4.07 -5.10 -10.55
N ASN A 70 3.62 -6.02 -9.71
CA ASN A 70 2.21 -6.39 -9.58
C ASN A 70 1.36 -5.22 -9.08
N ALA A 71 1.85 -4.50 -8.06
CA ALA A 71 1.18 -3.35 -7.49
C ALA A 71 1.03 -2.21 -8.52
N ALA A 72 2.10 -1.87 -9.24
CA ALA A 72 2.06 -0.86 -10.29
C ALA A 72 1.09 -1.23 -11.42
N ALA A 73 1.17 -2.48 -11.93
CA ALA A 73 0.32 -2.95 -13.02
C ALA A 73 -1.16 -2.93 -12.66
N THR A 74 -1.53 -3.46 -11.48
CA THR A 74 -2.93 -3.49 -11.04
C THR A 74 -3.46 -2.09 -10.74
N THR A 75 -2.64 -1.19 -10.22
CA THR A 75 -3.04 0.20 -10.00
C THR A 75 -3.31 0.91 -11.33
N ALA A 76 -2.41 0.79 -12.32
CA ALA A 76 -2.61 1.37 -13.64
C ALA A 76 -3.87 0.82 -14.33
N LEU A 77 -4.11 -0.49 -14.27
CA LEU A 77 -5.33 -1.10 -14.78
C LEU A 77 -6.59 -0.56 -14.08
N ALA A 78 -6.53 -0.38 -12.76
CA ALA A 78 -7.65 0.17 -12.00
C ALA A 78 -7.91 1.64 -12.36
N MET A 79 -6.87 2.44 -12.60
CA MET A 79 -7.00 3.82 -13.07
C MET A 79 -7.76 3.90 -14.39
N GLU A 80 -7.39 3.06 -15.37
CA GLU A 80 -8.02 3.04 -16.68
C GLU A 80 -9.43 2.42 -16.68
N PHE A 81 -9.74 1.52 -15.75
CA PHE A 81 -11.01 0.80 -15.74
C PHE A 81 -12.06 1.47 -14.83
N PHE A 82 -11.68 1.85 -13.62
CA PHE A 82 -12.60 2.39 -12.61
C PHE A 82 -12.58 3.92 -12.52
N HIS A 83 -11.50 4.56 -12.97
CA HIS A 83 -11.27 6.01 -12.78
C HIS A 83 -11.47 6.42 -11.31
N PRO A 84 -10.76 5.81 -10.35
CA PRO A 84 -11.02 6.02 -8.94
C PRO A 84 -10.72 7.46 -8.52
N CYS A 85 -11.52 7.98 -7.58
CA CYS A 85 -11.32 9.33 -7.06
C CYS A 85 -10.24 9.41 -5.96
N ALA A 86 -9.86 8.28 -5.40
CA ALA A 86 -8.78 8.12 -4.42
C ALA A 86 -8.36 6.65 -4.31
N VAL A 87 -7.17 6.39 -3.78
CA VAL A 87 -6.65 5.05 -3.54
C VAL A 87 -6.18 4.91 -2.10
N ILE A 88 -6.61 3.85 -1.42
CA ILE A 88 -6.03 3.38 -0.16
C ILE A 88 -5.37 2.03 -0.43
N ASN A 89 -4.04 1.99 -0.36
CA ASN A 89 -3.29 0.74 -0.38
C ASN A 89 -3.09 0.28 1.06
N GLN A 90 -3.52 -0.94 1.39
CA GLN A 90 -3.48 -1.46 2.74
C GLN A 90 -3.00 -2.91 2.78
N GLY A 91 -2.49 -3.34 3.92
CA GLY A 91 -2.02 -4.70 4.11
C GLY A 91 -1.14 -4.86 5.33
N THR A 92 -0.48 -6.01 5.40
CA THR A 92 0.47 -6.34 6.46
C THR A 92 1.85 -5.74 6.20
N ALA A 93 2.67 -5.61 7.24
CA ALA A 93 4.05 -5.14 7.14
C ALA A 93 4.91 -5.67 8.29
N GLY A 94 6.23 -5.78 8.06
CA GLY A 94 7.23 -6.03 9.08
C GLY A 94 7.63 -4.73 9.78
N ALA A 95 7.79 -4.75 11.12
CA ALA A 95 8.20 -3.58 11.88
C ALA A 95 9.70 -3.27 11.68
N HIS A 96 10.00 -2.00 11.38
CA HIS A 96 11.35 -1.42 11.43
C HIS A 96 11.58 -0.64 12.73
N ASP A 97 10.54 0.04 13.23
CA ASP A 97 10.58 0.71 14.53
C ASP A 97 10.46 -0.33 15.66
N PRO A 98 11.47 -0.43 16.56
CA PRO A 98 11.47 -1.40 17.67
C PRO A 98 10.32 -1.23 18.67
N SER A 99 9.66 -0.09 18.69
CA SER A 99 8.54 0.17 19.60
C SER A 99 7.22 -0.46 19.13
N LEU A 100 7.11 -0.80 17.84
CA LEU A 100 5.91 -1.37 17.24
C LEU A 100 5.73 -2.86 17.59
N LYS A 101 4.48 -3.26 17.67
CA LYS A 101 4.06 -4.63 18.00
C LYS A 101 3.05 -5.14 16.98
N ASN A 102 2.91 -6.46 16.90
CA ASN A 102 1.87 -7.08 16.11
C ASN A 102 0.50 -6.47 16.44
N PHE A 103 -0.30 -6.23 15.40
CA PHE A 103 -1.57 -5.51 15.40
C PHE A 103 -1.48 -3.98 15.50
N ASP A 104 -0.32 -3.36 15.73
CA ASP A 104 -0.22 -1.91 15.61
C ASP A 104 -0.42 -1.47 14.15
N ILE A 105 -1.10 -0.36 13.95
CA ILE A 105 -1.33 0.24 12.63
C ILE A 105 -0.39 1.41 12.43
N VAL A 106 0.26 1.46 11.28
CA VAL A 106 1.02 2.62 10.80
C VAL A 106 0.27 3.24 9.62
N ILE A 107 -0.13 4.50 9.77
CA ILE A 107 -0.66 5.33 8.70
C ILE A 107 0.54 6.00 8.02
N GLY A 108 0.74 5.69 6.74
CA GLY A 108 1.85 6.21 5.96
C GLY A 108 1.66 7.69 5.64
N ARG A 109 2.45 8.56 6.26
CA ARG A 109 2.56 9.95 5.83
C ARG A 109 3.35 10.10 4.54
N GLU A 110 4.30 9.17 4.34
CA GLU A 110 5.15 9.05 3.16
C GLU A 110 5.44 7.57 2.88
N THR A 111 5.68 7.24 1.62
CA THR A 111 6.28 5.98 1.19
C THR A 111 7.65 6.22 0.59
N VAL A 112 8.54 5.26 0.73
CA VAL A 112 9.88 5.30 0.15
C VAL A 112 10.26 3.94 -0.43
N ASN A 113 10.80 3.93 -1.65
CA ASN A 113 11.37 2.71 -2.22
C ASN A 113 12.75 2.45 -1.60
N ILE A 114 12.81 1.53 -0.62
CA ILE A 114 14.07 1.18 0.07
C ILE A 114 14.98 0.26 -0.74
N SER A 115 14.56 -0.16 -1.94
CA SER A 115 15.40 -0.88 -2.92
C SER A 115 15.98 0.04 -4.02
N ALA A 116 15.56 1.31 -4.07
CA ALA A 116 16.08 2.30 -4.99
C ALA A 116 17.30 3.01 -4.40
N TRP A 117 18.46 2.43 -4.57
CA TRP A 117 19.73 2.94 -4.04
C TRP A 117 20.90 2.70 -5.00
N LYS A 118 21.99 3.42 -4.77
CA LYS A 118 23.26 3.27 -5.48
C LYS A 118 24.34 2.94 -4.44
N SER A 119 25.02 1.81 -4.63
CA SER A 119 26.20 1.47 -3.80
C SER A 119 27.39 2.33 -4.16
N HIS A 120 28.25 2.60 -3.18
CA HIS A 120 29.55 3.21 -3.43
C HIS A 120 30.48 2.23 -4.15
N PHE A 121 31.37 2.77 -4.99
CA PHE A 121 32.34 1.94 -5.71
C PHE A 121 33.31 1.28 -4.72
N ARG A 122 33.51 -0.01 -4.89
CA ARG A 122 34.56 -0.80 -4.23
C ARG A 122 35.24 -1.69 -5.27
N ALA A 123 36.55 -1.81 -5.14
CA ALA A 123 37.34 -2.67 -6.03
C ALA A 123 37.16 -4.15 -5.70
N ARG A 124 37.51 -5.02 -6.63
CA ARG A 124 37.50 -6.46 -6.41
C ARG A 124 38.39 -6.84 -5.22
N GLY A 125 37.83 -7.58 -4.27
CA GLY A 125 38.51 -8.03 -3.05
C GLY A 125 38.32 -7.14 -1.84
N GLU A 126 37.70 -5.96 -1.97
CA GLU A 126 37.36 -5.07 -0.84
C GLU A 126 36.08 -5.47 -0.08
N GLY A 127 35.43 -6.52 -0.56
CA GLY A 127 34.17 -7.01 0.02
C GLY A 127 32.95 -6.16 -0.34
N VAL A 128 31.81 -6.54 0.20
CA VAL A 128 30.53 -5.81 0.10
C VAL A 128 30.37 -4.98 1.36
N ASP A 129 29.83 -3.78 1.20
CA ASP A 129 29.45 -2.89 2.29
C ASP A 129 28.00 -2.48 2.07
N GLU A 130 27.11 -3.09 2.82
CA GLU A 130 25.66 -2.94 2.63
C GLU A 130 25.12 -1.60 3.14
N GLU A 131 25.90 -0.86 3.92
CA GLU A 131 25.54 0.44 4.45
C GLU A 131 26.09 1.61 3.61
N ALA A 132 27.05 1.35 2.75
CA ALA A 132 27.65 2.35 1.87
C ALA A 132 26.76 2.62 0.63
N LEU A 133 25.61 3.28 0.87
CA LEU A 133 24.55 3.52 -0.10
C LEU A 133 24.17 5.01 -0.19
N ASP A 134 23.80 5.44 -1.38
CA ASP A 134 23.07 6.72 -1.62
C ASP A 134 21.61 6.41 -1.97
N LYS A 135 20.66 7.17 -1.42
CA LYS A 135 19.25 7.11 -1.83
C LYS A 135 19.11 7.56 -3.28
N LEU A 136 18.58 6.70 -4.14
CA LEU A 136 18.49 7.03 -5.57
C LEU A 136 17.17 7.68 -5.94
N GLY A 137 16.08 7.33 -5.29
CA GLY A 137 14.73 7.73 -5.68
C GLY A 137 14.28 7.12 -7.02
N VAL A 138 13.04 7.29 -7.34
CA VAL A 138 12.41 6.82 -8.57
C VAL A 138 11.87 8.01 -9.39
N PHE A 139 11.71 7.82 -10.71
CA PHE A 139 11.14 8.88 -11.55
C PHE A 139 9.61 8.84 -11.49
N ALA A 140 9.00 9.96 -11.11
CA ALA A 140 7.57 10.17 -11.13
C ALA A 140 7.22 11.43 -11.95
N TYR A 141 6.04 11.46 -12.58
CA TYR A 141 5.62 12.60 -13.38
C TYR A 141 5.03 13.69 -12.49
N ASP A 142 5.70 14.84 -12.43
CA ASP A 142 5.16 16.05 -11.81
C ASP A 142 4.31 16.82 -12.81
N LYS A 143 3.01 16.83 -12.62
CA LYS A 143 2.06 17.53 -13.50
C LYS A 143 2.22 19.04 -13.45
N LYS A 144 2.59 19.64 -12.30
CA LYS A 144 2.80 21.08 -12.17
C LYS A 144 4.06 21.50 -12.94
N ALA A 145 5.14 20.75 -12.76
CA ALA A 145 6.39 20.98 -13.49
C ALA A 145 6.33 20.46 -14.93
N ARG A 146 5.32 19.63 -15.30
CA ARG A 146 5.14 18.98 -16.61
C ARG A 146 6.38 18.22 -17.08
N ARG A 147 7.02 17.54 -16.17
CA ARG A 147 8.22 16.72 -16.43
C ARG A 147 8.31 15.58 -15.42
N PHE A 148 9.11 14.57 -15.75
CA PHE A 148 9.53 13.58 -14.76
C PHE A 148 10.56 14.20 -13.81
N THR A 149 10.35 13.98 -12.50
CA THR A 149 11.26 14.34 -11.41
C THR A 149 11.70 13.10 -10.68
N GLN A 150 12.87 13.12 -10.10
CA GLN A 150 13.37 12.01 -9.28
C GLN A 150 12.91 12.25 -7.84
N GLU A 151 12.06 11.36 -7.34
CA GLU A 151 11.47 11.46 -6.01
C GLU A 151 12.01 10.34 -5.13
N VAL A 152 12.52 10.69 -3.95
CA VAL A 152 12.98 9.72 -2.95
C VAL A 152 11.79 9.17 -2.15
N CYS A 153 10.76 9.97 -1.96
CA CYS A 153 9.54 9.58 -1.26
C CYS A 153 8.29 10.14 -1.94
N HIS A 154 7.15 9.50 -1.73
CA HIS A 154 5.84 9.96 -2.17
C HIS A 154 4.98 10.28 -0.94
N LYS A 155 4.43 11.50 -0.90
CA LYS A 155 3.60 11.95 0.23
C LYS A 155 2.16 11.46 0.07
N ALA A 156 1.57 11.08 1.19
CA ALA A 156 0.15 10.81 1.24
C ALA A 156 -0.69 12.07 0.94
N ASP A 157 -1.92 11.85 0.47
CA ASP A 157 -2.92 12.92 0.40
C ASP A 157 -3.28 13.39 1.80
N GLU A 158 -3.23 14.69 2.02
CA GLU A 158 -3.40 15.29 3.35
C GLU A 158 -4.79 15.06 3.93
N GLU A 159 -5.84 15.06 3.10
CA GLU A 159 -7.21 14.86 3.56
C GLU A 159 -7.46 13.40 3.94
N LEU A 160 -6.99 12.44 3.13
CA LEU A 160 -7.02 11.01 3.47
C LEU A 160 -6.25 10.73 4.76
N PHE A 161 -5.04 11.26 4.86
CA PHE A 161 -4.17 11.08 6.02
C PHE A 161 -4.81 11.61 7.31
N ARG A 162 -5.33 12.85 7.30
CA ARG A 162 -6.03 13.42 8.46
C ARG A 162 -7.30 12.67 8.80
N THR A 163 -8.03 12.17 7.80
CA THR A 163 -9.24 11.37 8.03
C THR A 163 -8.90 10.08 8.73
N ALA A 164 -7.82 9.39 8.30
CA ALA A 164 -7.36 8.18 8.97
C ALA A 164 -6.93 8.47 10.42
N LEU A 165 -6.10 9.48 10.67
CA LEU A 165 -5.67 9.86 12.01
C LEU A 165 -6.84 10.22 12.94
N ALA A 166 -7.86 10.90 12.43
CA ALA A 166 -9.04 11.26 13.23
C ALA A 166 -9.80 10.03 13.73
N LEU A 167 -9.73 8.91 13.01
CA LEU A 167 -10.37 7.64 13.33
C LEU A 167 -9.49 6.70 14.17
N ARG A 168 -8.26 7.09 14.55
CA ARG A 168 -7.31 6.21 15.26
C ARG A 168 -7.89 5.52 16.49
N ASN A 169 -8.79 6.19 17.21
CA ASN A 169 -9.41 5.65 18.42
C ASN A 169 -10.50 4.60 18.15
N SER A 170 -10.95 4.42 16.91
CA SER A 170 -11.92 3.37 16.55
C SER A 170 -11.29 1.98 16.52
N TYR A 171 -9.99 1.88 16.22
CA TYR A 171 -9.24 0.64 16.23
C TYR A 171 -8.93 0.21 17.68
N LYS A 172 -9.12 -1.09 18.00
CA LYS A 172 -9.05 -1.60 19.38
C LYS A 172 -8.09 -2.79 19.57
N LYS A 173 -7.44 -3.25 18.49
CA LYS A 173 -6.57 -4.44 18.57
C LYS A 173 -5.09 -4.10 18.84
N GLY A 174 -4.72 -2.85 18.62
CA GLY A 174 -3.38 -2.32 18.84
C GLY A 174 -3.42 -0.79 18.83
N SER A 175 -2.26 -0.17 18.79
CA SER A 175 -2.10 1.27 18.64
C SER A 175 -2.21 1.70 17.18
N VAL A 176 -2.58 2.96 16.93
CA VAL A 176 -2.52 3.56 15.59
C VAL A 176 -1.58 4.75 15.64
N THR A 177 -0.53 4.69 14.86
CA THR A 177 0.50 5.72 14.75
C THR A 177 0.68 6.15 13.30
N GLU A 178 1.49 7.17 13.08
CA GLU A 178 1.94 7.60 11.75
C GLU A 178 3.41 7.26 11.55
N GLY A 179 3.82 7.09 10.29
CA GLY A 179 5.22 6.81 9.98
C GLY A 179 5.53 6.85 8.49
N VAL A 180 6.78 6.60 8.16
CA VAL A 180 7.23 6.35 6.79
C VAL A 180 7.11 4.86 6.49
N ILE A 181 6.53 4.51 5.35
CA ILE A 181 6.41 3.13 4.90
C ILE A 181 7.54 2.84 3.91
N GLY A 182 8.39 1.85 4.21
CA GLY A 182 9.42 1.34 3.32
C GLY A 182 8.84 0.28 2.37
N THR A 183 9.12 0.41 1.08
CA THR A 183 8.65 -0.56 0.07
C THR A 183 9.83 -1.16 -0.67
N ALA A 184 9.88 -2.50 -0.76
CA ALA A 184 10.83 -3.22 -1.61
C ALA A 184 10.34 -4.64 -1.89
N ASP A 185 10.83 -5.26 -2.98
CA ASP A 185 10.65 -6.70 -3.21
C ASP A 185 11.66 -7.51 -2.36
N SER A 186 11.61 -7.28 -1.04
CA SER A 186 12.48 -7.92 -0.06
C SER A 186 11.74 -8.14 1.26
N TRP A 187 12.27 -9.08 2.05
CA TRP A 187 11.83 -9.34 3.42
C TRP A 187 13.07 -9.38 4.30
N ASN A 188 13.24 -8.37 5.13
CA ASN A 188 14.43 -8.24 5.98
C ASN A 188 14.20 -8.87 7.35
N CYS A 189 15.00 -9.91 7.67
CA CYS A 189 14.95 -10.62 8.95
C CYS A 189 16.24 -10.46 9.77
N GLN A 190 17.16 -9.61 9.33
CA GLN A 190 18.41 -9.32 10.05
C GLN A 190 18.24 -8.03 10.86
N VAL A 191 18.39 -8.11 12.18
CA VAL A 191 18.15 -6.98 13.07
C VAL A 191 18.95 -5.74 12.68
N ASP A 192 20.26 -5.90 12.42
CA ASP A 192 21.13 -4.78 12.04
C ASP A 192 20.70 -4.16 10.72
N ARG A 193 20.27 -4.98 9.74
CA ARG A 193 19.74 -4.48 8.47
C ARG A 193 18.43 -3.71 8.64
N VAL A 194 17.53 -4.20 9.48
CA VAL A 194 16.25 -3.53 9.79
C VAL A 194 16.50 -2.20 10.48
N LEU A 195 17.42 -2.16 11.48
CA LEU A 195 17.81 -0.93 12.16
C LEU A 195 18.48 0.07 11.19
N PHE A 196 19.37 -0.41 10.32
CA PHE A 196 19.97 0.45 9.29
C PHE A 196 18.90 1.08 8.39
N LEU A 197 17.90 0.30 7.91
CA LEU A 197 16.82 0.82 7.07
C LEU A 197 15.94 1.82 7.83
N HIS A 198 15.65 1.53 9.11
CA HIS A 198 14.96 2.46 10.00
C HIS A 198 15.69 3.80 10.11
N ASP A 199 16.97 3.78 10.44
CA ASP A 199 17.78 4.99 10.64
C ASP A 199 18.03 5.73 9.32
N PHE A 200 18.37 4.98 8.27
CA PHE A 200 18.73 5.56 6.98
C PHE A 200 17.53 6.18 6.23
N TYR A 201 16.38 5.48 6.19
CA TYR A 201 15.20 5.96 5.46
C TYR A 201 14.15 6.61 6.38
N GLY A 202 14.22 6.40 7.69
CA GLY A 202 13.19 6.82 8.66
C GLY A 202 11.95 5.93 8.65
N THR A 203 12.06 4.70 8.15
CA THR A 203 10.92 3.80 7.97
C THR A 203 10.42 3.23 9.29
N ALA A 204 9.10 3.25 9.50
CA ALA A 204 8.47 2.60 10.65
C ALA A 204 8.20 1.11 10.38
N VAL A 205 7.88 0.77 9.13
CA VAL A 205 7.59 -0.60 8.68
C VAL A 205 8.07 -0.80 7.25
N GLU A 206 8.22 -2.08 6.82
CA GLU A 206 8.46 -2.45 5.42
C GLU A 206 7.34 -3.33 4.86
N GLU A 207 7.10 -3.17 3.56
CA GLU A 207 6.15 -3.94 2.77
C GLU A 207 6.57 -3.95 1.29
N MET A 208 5.74 -4.46 0.37
CA MET A 208 6.18 -4.73 -0.99
C MET A 208 5.41 -3.98 -2.10
N GLU A 209 4.47 -3.07 -1.79
CA GLU A 209 3.53 -2.49 -2.78
C GLU A 209 3.41 -0.97 -2.74
N GLY A 210 3.43 -0.37 -1.57
CA GLY A 210 2.94 0.98 -1.30
C GLY A 210 3.57 2.07 -2.15
N ASP A 211 4.89 2.07 -2.31
CA ASP A 211 5.58 3.09 -3.09
C ASP A 211 5.28 2.99 -4.60
N ALA A 212 5.15 1.76 -5.13
CA ALA A 212 4.75 1.57 -6.53
C ALA A 212 3.32 2.08 -6.79
N VAL A 213 2.39 1.86 -5.85
CA VAL A 213 1.03 2.40 -5.93
C VAL A 213 1.05 3.92 -5.88
N ALA A 214 1.83 4.51 -4.96
CA ALA A 214 1.98 5.96 -4.82
C ALA A 214 2.51 6.62 -6.11
N GLN A 215 3.52 6.03 -6.73
CA GLN A 215 4.11 6.49 -7.99
C GLN A 215 3.08 6.52 -9.13
N ILE A 216 2.25 5.47 -9.25
CA ILE A 216 1.17 5.44 -10.26
C ILE A 216 0.09 6.48 -9.91
N CYS A 217 -0.34 6.59 -8.65
CA CYS A 217 -1.31 7.59 -8.22
C CYS A 217 -0.84 9.02 -8.53
N GLN A 218 0.43 9.33 -8.27
CA GLN A 218 1.02 10.63 -8.63
C GLN A 218 0.97 10.87 -10.14
N THR A 219 1.27 9.86 -10.96
CA THR A 219 1.22 9.96 -12.42
C THR A 219 -0.19 10.27 -12.92
N TYR A 220 -1.22 9.70 -12.30
CA TYR A 220 -2.63 9.93 -12.64
C TYR A 220 -3.27 11.12 -11.89
N ASP A 221 -2.55 11.75 -10.95
CA ASP A 221 -3.06 12.82 -10.09
C ASP A 221 -4.26 12.40 -9.24
N VAL A 222 -4.17 11.21 -8.68
CA VAL A 222 -5.19 10.61 -7.82
C VAL A 222 -4.69 10.61 -6.37
N PRO A 223 -5.49 11.11 -5.41
CA PRO A 223 -5.17 11.06 -3.99
C PRO A 223 -4.82 9.65 -3.52
N PHE A 224 -3.77 9.53 -2.70
CA PHE A 224 -3.25 8.25 -2.25
C PHE A 224 -2.98 8.24 -0.75
N LEU A 225 -3.21 7.09 -0.12
CA LEU A 225 -2.80 6.78 1.24
C LEU A 225 -2.37 5.32 1.33
N THR A 226 -1.29 5.03 2.07
CA THR A 226 -0.97 3.66 2.50
C THR A 226 -1.23 3.49 3.99
N ILE A 227 -1.77 2.33 4.39
CA ILE A 227 -2.03 1.96 5.79
C ILE A 227 -1.54 0.54 5.99
N ARG A 228 -0.71 0.31 7.01
CA ARG A 228 -0.15 -1.02 7.30
C ARG A 228 -0.44 -1.45 8.73
N VAL A 229 -0.73 -2.74 8.90
CA VAL A 229 -0.78 -3.38 10.20
C VAL A 229 0.46 -4.25 10.38
N VAL A 230 1.12 -4.10 11.52
CA VAL A 230 2.33 -4.88 11.85
C VAL A 230 1.95 -6.35 12.04
N SER A 231 2.55 -7.24 11.27
CA SER A 231 2.32 -8.68 11.28
C SER A 231 3.48 -9.48 11.88
N ASN A 232 4.65 -8.90 11.96
CA ASN A 232 5.86 -9.51 12.49
C ASN A 232 6.88 -8.45 12.91
N THR A 233 7.78 -8.84 13.83
CA THR A 233 8.89 -7.99 14.27
C THR A 233 10.12 -8.82 14.62
N VAL A 234 11.25 -8.49 14.03
CA VAL A 234 12.53 -9.15 14.31
C VAL A 234 13.00 -8.94 15.76
N PHE A 235 12.55 -7.86 16.42
CA PHE A 235 12.96 -7.48 17.78
C PHE A 235 12.36 -8.39 18.85
N ALA A 236 11.24 -9.04 18.57
CA ALA A 236 10.64 -10.05 19.44
C ALA A 236 11.09 -11.48 19.08
N GLY A 237 11.94 -11.64 18.05
CA GLY A 237 12.29 -12.94 17.49
C GLY A 237 11.14 -13.57 16.68
N ASP A 238 10.09 -12.82 16.42
CA ASP A 238 8.94 -13.23 15.62
C ASP A 238 9.15 -12.77 14.19
N VAL A 239 9.74 -13.65 13.40
CA VAL A 239 10.03 -13.41 11.98
C VAL A 239 8.96 -13.99 11.06
N ASP A 240 8.04 -14.79 11.62
CA ASP A 240 6.97 -15.41 10.86
C ASP A 240 5.77 -14.45 10.72
N TRP A 241 5.18 -14.51 9.58
CA TRP A 241 4.03 -13.68 9.24
C TRP A 241 2.72 -14.25 9.79
N ASP A 242 2.04 -13.49 10.66
CA ASP A 242 0.71 -13.84 11.14
C ASP A 242 -0.38 -13.38 10.15
N LEU A 243 -0.92 -14.34 9.39
CA LEU A 243 -2.01 -14.13 8.44
C LEU A 243 -3.29 -13.56 9.09
N ALA A 244 -3.54 -13.84 10.37
CA ALA A 244 -4.73 -13.36 11.06
C ALA A 244 -4.72 -11.81 11.22
N VAL A 245 -3.54 -11.23 11.26
CA VAL A 245 -3.33 -9.78 11.36
C VAL A 245 -3.92 -9.06 10.14
N GLY A 246 -3.78 -9.61 8.93
CA GLY A 246 -4.30 -9.01 7.70
C GLY A 246 -5.82 -8.79 7.69
N ALA A 247 -6.58 -9.57 8.48
CA ALA A 247 -8.01 -9.36 8.64
C ALA A 247 -8.35 -8.19 9.60
N ALA A 248 -7.43 -7.87 10.51
CA ALA A 248 -7.68 -6.89 11.57
C ALA A 248 -7.78 -5.44 11.08
N LEU A 249 -7.10 -5.13 9.97
CA LEU A 249 -7.01 -3.78 9.39
C LEU A 249 -8.27 -3.35 8.65
N GLN A 250 -9.02 -4.29 8.07
CA GLN A 250 -10.02 -4.03 7.04
C GLN A 250 -11.20 -3.18 7.52
N GLU A 251 -11.69 -3.39 8.75
CA GLU A 251 -12.74 -2.57 9.36
C GLU A 251 -12.31 -1.10 9.52
N TYR A 252 -11.05 -0.91 9.93
CA TYR A 252 -10.51 0.43 10.06
C TYR A 252 -10.41 1.13 8.70
N VAL A 253 -9.94 0.44 7.68
CA VAL A 253 -9.84 0.96 6.32
C VAL A 253 -11.21 1.29 5.72
N LEU A 254 -12.23 0.44 5.94
CA LEU A 254 -13.61 0.73 5.54
C LEU A 254 -14.14 2.00 6.20
N SER A 255 -13.88 2.18 7.50
CA SER A 255 -14.27 3.39 8.23
C SER A 255 -13.59 4.65 7.68
N VAL A 256 -12.31 4.56 7.32
CA VAL A 256 -11.57 5.67 6.69
C VAL A 256 -12.15 5.99 5.31
N ALA A 257 -12.38 4.98 4.48
CA ALA A 257 -12.95 5.15 3.14
C ALA A 257 -14.34 5.79 3.19
N GLU A 258 -15.22 5.30 4.08
CA GLU A 258 -16.55 5.86 4.28
C GLU A 258 -16.51 7.32 4.74
N ALA A 259 -15.69 7.62 5.76
CA ALA A 259 -15.57 8.98 6.29
C ALA A 259 -15.00 9.97 5.27
N TYR A 260 -14.04 9.54 4.47
CA TYR A 260 -13.46 10.36 3.40
C TYR A 260 -14.48 10.64 2.29
N MET A 261 -15.17 9.62 1.81
CA MET A 261 -16.13 9.75 0.72
C MET A 261 -17.38 10.54 1.10
N LYS A 262 -17.83 10.50 2.36
CA LYS A 262 -18.99 11.28 2.83
C LYS A 262 -18.73 12.78 2.93
N LYS A 263 -17.48 13.22 2.87
CA LYS A 263 -17.10 14.65 2.83
C LYS A 263 -17.13 15.23 1.41
N ARG A 264 -17.21 14.37 0.40
CA ARG A 264 -17.20 14.72 -1.03
C ARG A 264 -18.56 14.54 -1.67
#